data_e6fa42096ec39cf5921d91139fe6dfcd
#
_entry.id   e6fa42096ec39cf5921d91139fe6dfcd
#
_cell.length_a   1.000
_cell.length_b   1.000
_cell.length_c   1.000
_cell.angle_alpha   90.00
_cell.angle_beta   90.00
_cell.angle_gamma   90.00
#
_symmetry.space_group_name_H-M   'P 1'
#
loop_
_entity.id
_entity.type
_entity.pdbx_description
1 polymer ?
#
loop_
_entity_poly.entity_id
_entity_poly.type
_entity_poly.pdbx_seq_one_letter_code
_entity_poly.pdbx_strand_id
1 'polypeptide(L)'
;VSGRKKIIEFKNVTFKYTRCQEPTLKNVSFDIYEGEKVLIAGSSGSGKSTISYCLNGLIPHMYEGEMSGEILIDGERPCEMKLHELSGKISTILQDQDAQFIGLTVKEDVAFVMENRNIPLKDMNLSVAEALEKVDMEAFQNSNPHEISGGQKQRVSLAGVLASKSGILLFDEPLANLDPASGENAMKLLSEIHKKYNKTVVIIEHRIEEVLSEKFDRVLVVSKGEIIANGTPQEILLSGVLVSAGLREPHYIRLMKLVGCNLNEYHNLDSPSVVKEASAQEKIHNFLARRVIKRESDEEREYALEVQNLTFSYGERLIFHDLNFSIKKGEIVTLLGANGVGKSTLSSVITGFLRHSRGEIKILGEDISNASIKKRGELIGYVMQNPNLMITKNSVFDEVAYGLKNKKVAKQEIVERVHQLLKICGLYGYRNWPISALSFGQKKRVTIASILVLNPMVLILDEPTAGQDYKHYLEFMGFISKISKMGIGILFITHDMHLALEYGDKSIVLYDTSIIAESTPTRVLMNCDIVKKASLREHSLSNISKLLNISSLELTERYLAEEGRQYE
;
A
#
# COMPACT_ATOMS: atom_id res chain seq x y z
N VAL A 1 27.12 -8.54 -18.20
CA VAL A 1 26.01 -8.05 -19.07
C VAL A 1 26.43 -7.98 -20.54
N SER A 2 27.74 -8.13 -20.88
CA SER A 2 28.20 -8.10 -22.28
C SER A 2 27.77 -9.37 -23.02
N GLY A 3 26.75 -9.26 -23.88
CA GLY A 3 26.30 -10.34 -24.77
C GLY A 3 24.78 -10.58 -24.80
N ARG A 4 24.01 -9.97 -23.89
CA ARG A 4 22.53 -10.07 -23.90
C ARG A 4 21.94 -9.04 -24.87
N LYS A 5 20.87 -9.41 -25.58
CA LYS A 5 20.11 -8.53 -26.47
C LYS A 5 19.39 -7.45 -25.65
N LYS A 6 19.48 -6.18 -26.09
CA LYS A 6 18.61 -5.12 -25.55
C LYS A 6 17.20 -5.34 -26.04
N ILE A 7 16.25 -5.44 -25.12
CA ILE A 7 14.84 -5.68 -25.44
C ILE A 7 13.98 -4.43 -25.25
N ILE A 8 14.39 -3.53 -24.35
CA ILE A 8 13.80 -2.20 -24.15
C ILE A 8 14.93 -1.17 -24.15
N GLU A 9 14.76 -0.08 -24.88
CA GLU A 9 15.70 1.05 -24.91
C GLU A 9 14.93 2.36 -24.80
N PHE A 10 15.30 3.20 -23.84
CA PHE A 10 14.89 4.59 -23.70
C PHE A 10 16.12 5.47 -23.98
N LYS A 11 16.00 6.40 -24.93
CA LYS A 11 17.10 7.30 -25.34
C LYS A 11 16.64 8.75 -25.25
N ASN A 12 17.08 9.46 -24.21
CA ASN A 12 16.78 10.88 -23.96
C ASN A 12 15.29 11.22 -24.04
N VAL A 13 14.42 10.34 -23.47
CA VAL A 13 12.98 10.48 -23.56
C VAL A 13 12.50 11.58 -22.63
N THR A 14 11.83 12.56 -23.20
CA THR A 14 11.11 13.61 -22.47
C THR A 14 9.65 13.56 -22.90
N PHE A 15 8.73 13.55 -21.92
CA PHE A 15 7.30 13.51 -22.19
C PHE A 15 6.54 14.50 -21.31
N LYS A 16 5.65 15.27 -21.94
CA LYS A 16 4.76 16.24 -21.30
C LYS A 16 3.31 15.99 -21.73
N TYR A 17 2.43 15.71 -20.76
CA TYR A 17 0.99 15.62 -21.05
C TYR A 17 0.43 16.95 -21.53
N THR A 18 -0.51 16.93 -22.46
CA THR A 18 -1.11 18.13 -23.09
C THR A 18 -1.63 19.16 -22.08
N ARG A 19 -2.12 18.70 -20.91
CA ARG A 19 -2.70 19.57 -19.87
C ARG A 19 -1.70 19.98 -18.78
N CYS A 20 -0.46 19.50 -18.83
CA CYS A 20 0.56 19.82 -17.83
C CYS A 20 1.46 20.97 -18.32
N GLN A 21 1.92 21.81 -17.38
CA GLN A 21 2.88 22.87 -17.71
C GLN A 21 4.31 22.32 -17.82
N GLU A 22 4.66 21.36 -16.94
CA GLU A 22 6.00 20.76 -16.86
C GLU A 22 6.01 19.36 -17.45
N PRO A 23 7.16 18.92 -18.02
CA PRO A 23 7.35 17.54 -18.44
C PRO A 23 7.27 16.57 -17.26
N THR A 24 6.57 15.44 -17.46
CA THR A 24 6.48 14.34 -16.48
C THR A 24 7.70 13.43 -16.55
N LEU A 25 8.26 13.21 -17.75
CA LEU A 25 9.56 12.56 -17.95
C LEU A 25 10.54 13.58 -18.51
N LYS A 26 11.78 13.59 -17.99
CA LYS A 26 12.82 14.56 -18.33
C LYS A 26 14.10 13.81 -18.67
N ASN A 27 14.43 13.74 -19.96
CA ASN A 27 15.69 13.18 -20.47
C ASN A 27 15.97 11.74 -19.94
N VAL A 28 14.95 10.89 -19.91
CA VAL A 28 15.04 9.52 -19.36
C VAL A 28 15.80 8.63 -20.34
N SER A 29 16.86 7.97 -19.86
CA SER A 29 17.67 7.04 -20.65
C SER A 29 18.00 5.79 -19.82
N PHE A 30 17.63 4.60 -20.35
CA PHE A 30 18.00 3.30 -19.81
C PHE A 30 17.76 2.20 -20.83
N ASP A 31 18.39 1.06 -20.61
CA ASP A 31 18.18 -0.16 -21.40
C ASP A 31 17.74 -1.29 -20.48
N ILE A 32 16.94 -2.23 -20.97
CA ILE A 32 16.63 -3.51 -20.30
C ILE A 32 17.00 -4.63 -21.25
N TYR A 33 17.66 -5.66 -20.71
CA TYR A 33 18.15 -6.79 -21.48
C TYR A 33 17.20 -7.98 -21.42
N GLU A 34 17.21 -8.82 -22.47
CA GLU A 34 16.40 -10.03 -22.53
C GLU A 34 16.69 -10.96 -21.34
N GLY A 35 15.62 -11.44 -20.68
CA GLY A 35 15.70 -12.27 -19.47
C GLY A 35 16.15 -11.52 -18.21
N GLU A 36 16.15 -10.18 -18.20
CA GLU A 36 16.47 -9.38 -17.01
C GLU A 36 15.23 -9.16 -16.15
N LYS A 37 15.39 -9.20 -14.82
CA LYS A 37 14.35 -8.82 -13.85
C LYS A 37 14.71 -7.48 -13.24
N VAL A 38 13.95 -6.44 -13.62
CA VAL A 38 14.23 -5.04 -13.27
C VAL A 38 13.13 -4.47 -12.38
N LEU A 39 13.52 -3.77 -11.32
CA LEU A 39 12.63 -2.95 -10.50
C LEU A 39 12.75 -1.48 -10.92
N ILE A 40 11.63 -0.84 -11.23
CA ILE A 40 11.52 0.61 -11.39
C ILE A 40 10.90 1.18 -10.12
N ALA A 41 11.73 1.77 -9.27
CA ALA A 41 11.36 2.30 -7.98
C ALA A 41 11.22 3.83 -8.01
N GLY A 42 10.35 4.39 -7.20
CA GLY A 42 10.20 5.85 -7.07
C GLY A 42 8.97 6.23 -6.26
N SER A 43 8.92 7.46 -5.78
CA SER A 43 7.78 7.99 -5.05
C SER A 43 6.55 8.17 -5.96
N SER A 44 5.38 8.39 -5.36
CA SER A 44 4.16 8.70 -6.10
C SER A 44 4.35 9.99 -6.92
N GLY A 45 3.90 9.99 -8.17
CA GLY A 45 4.08 11.13 -9.07
C GLY A 45 5.51 11.33 -9.61
N SER A 46 6.45 10.39 -9.37
CA SER A 46 7.83 10.50 -9.91
C SER A 46 7.94 10.26 -11.42
N GLY A 47 6.90 9.74 -12.09
CA GLY A 47 6.89 9.42 -13.52
C GLY A 47 6.88 7.94 -13.87
N LYS A 48 6.85 7.02 -12.87
CA LYS A 48 6.87 5.55 -13.09
C LYS A 48 5.73 5.05 -13.97
N SER A 49 4.49 5.44 -13.68
CA SER A 49 3.33 5.03 -14.48
C SER A 49 3.39 5.61 -15.90
N THR A 50 4.03 6.79 -16.08
CA THR A 50 4.27 7.34 -17.41
C THR A 50 5.27 6.48 -18.20
N ILE A 51 6.31 5.95 -17.54
CA ILE A 51 7.21 4.96 -18.14
C ILE A 51 6.43 3.69 -18.53
N SER A 52 5.56 3.18 -17.63
CA SER A 52 4.67 2.06 -17.91
C SER A 52 3.80 2.32 -19.14
N TYR A 53 3.19 3.49 -19.24
CA TYR A 53 2.33 3.87 -20.38
C TYR A 53 3.10 4.02 -21.69
N CYS A 54 4.35 4.45 -21.64
CA CYS A 54 5.22 4.43 -22.82
C CYS A 54 5.55 3.00 -23.28
N LEU A 55 5.77 2.08 -22.32
CA LEU A 55 6.10 0.69 -22.61
C LEU A 55 4.92 -0.09 -23.17
N ASN A 56 3.72 0.09 -22.64
CA ASN A 56 2.53 -0.66 -23.06
C ASN A 56 1.74 0.03 -24.19
N GLY A 57 2.25 1.18 -24.70
CA GLY A 57 1.67 1.90 -25.83
C GLY A 57 0.44 2.75 -25.49
N LEU A 58 0.05 2.89 -24.22
CA LEU A 58 -1.01 3.82 -23.85
C LEU A 58 -0.59 5.28 -24.14
N ILE A 59 0.71 5.55 -24.17
CA ILE A 59 1.29 6.76 -24.74
C ILE A 59 1.92 6.36 -26.10
N PRO A 60 1.54 6.96 -27.22
CA PRO A 60 0.62 8.11 -27.38
C PRO A 60 -0.85 7.75 -27.63
N HIS A 61 -1.23 6.45 -27.70
CA HIS A 61 -2.53 6.03 -28.25
C HIS A 61 -3.75 6.45 -27.40
N MET A 62 -3.62 6.51 -26.07
CA MET A 62 -4.70 6.95 -25.15
C MET A 62 -4.38 8.28 -24.48
N TYR A 63 -3.11 8.51 -24.18
CA TYR A 63 -2.68 9.72 -23.48
C TYR A 63 -1.89 10.60 -24.42
N GLU A 64 -2.48 11.73 -24.81
CA GLU A 64 -1.86 12.71 -25.69
C GLU A 64 -0.82 13.57 -24.94
N GLY A 65 0.25 13.91 -25.65
CA GLY A 65 1.31 14.76 -25.12
C GLY A 65 2.42 15.01 -26.13
N GLU A 66 3.36 15.84 -25.73
CA GLU A 66 4.58 16.12 -26.51
C GLU A 66 5.68 15.16 -26.04
N MET A 67 6.22 14.37 -26.97
CA MET A 67 7.31 13.43 -26.70
C MET A 67 8.51 13.74 -27.59
N SER A 68 9.70 13.72 -26.98
CA SER A 68 10.99 13.75 -27.66
C SER A 68 11.87 12.61 -27.18
N GLY A 69 12.92 12.30 -27.94
CA GLY A 69 13.76 11.12 -27.71
C GLY A 69 13.25 9.90 -28.46
N GLU A 70 13.76 8.71 -28.11
CA GLU A 70 13.42 7.46 -28.78
C GLU A 70 13.14 6.35 -27.77
N ILE A 71 12.09 5.56 -28.03
CA ILE A 71 11.76 4.35 -27.29
C ILE A 71 11.76 3.19 -28.29
N LEU A 72 12.46 2.10 -27.95
CA LEU A 72 12.47 0.89 -28.75
C LEU A 72 12.08 -0.31 -27.86
N ILE A 73 11.21 -1.16 -28.37
CA ILE A 73 10.85 -2.46 -27.79
C ILE A 73 11.16 -3.52 -28.85
N ASP A 74 12.12 -4.38 -28.54
CA ASP A 74 12.65 -5.37 -29.47
C ASP A 74 13.10 -4.76 -30.84
N GLY A 75 13.70 -3.55 -30.77
CA GLY A 75 14.18 -2.79 -31.93
C GLY A 75 13.13 -2.00 -32.68
N GLU A 76 11.85 -2.06 -32.30
CA GLU A 76 10.75 -1.36 -32.98
C GLU A 76 10.20 -0.23 -32.07
N ARG A 77 9.65 0.82 -32.68
CA ARG A 77 9.07 1.96 -31.96
C ARG A 77 7.62 1.67 -31.54
N PRO A 78 7.28 1.65 -30.23
CA PRO A 78 5.91 1.39 -29.76
C PRO A 78 4.86 2.35 -30.33
N CYS A 79 5.23 3.60 -30.58
CA CYS A 79 4.32 4.62 -31.14
C CYS A 79 3.91 4.36 -32.60
N GLU A 80 4.68 3.54 -33.34
CA GLU A 80 4.41 3.16 -34.74
C GLU A 80 3.67 1.82 -34.82
N MET A 81 3.61 1.05 -33.72
CA MET A 81 2.94 -0.24 -33.63
C MET A 81 1.46 -0.09 -33.26
N LYS A 82 0.62 -1.01 -33.74
CA LYS A 82 -0.74 -1.13 -33.25
C LYS A 82 -0.76 -1.77 -31.85
N LEU A 83 -1.70 -1.39 -31.00
CA LEU A 83 -1.77 -1.90 -29.62
C LEU A 83 -1.82 -3.43 -29.53
N HIS A 84 -2.50 -4.11 -30.46
CA HIS A 84 -2.57 -5.57 -30.47
C HIS A 84 -1.24 -6.24 -30.87
N GLU A 85 -0.41 -5.59 -31.68
CA GLU A 85 0.94 -6.07 -32.02
C GLU A 85 1.87 -5.89 -30.82
N LEU A 86 1.81 -4.74 -30.18
CA LEU A 86 2.59 -4.43 -29.00
C LEU A 86 2.22 -5.35 -27.81
N SER A 87 0.93 -5.68 -27.63
CA SER A 87 0.48 -6.64 -26.61
C SER A 87 1.03 -8.05 -26.83
N GLY A 88 1.52 -8.35 -28.03
CA GLY A 88 2.25 -9.57 -28.36
C GLY A 88 3.67 -9.60 -27.79
N LYS A 89 4.30 -8.46 -27.69
CA LYS A 89 5.67 -8.30 -27.19
C LYS A 89 5.71 -8.07 -25.69
N ILE A 90 4.79 -7.24 -25.16
CA ILE A 90 4.72 -6.85 -23.77
C ILE A 90 3.30 -7.07 -23.22
N SER A 91 3.20 -7.83 -22.14
CA SER A 91 1.95 -8.00 -21.40
C SER A 91 2.01 -7.24 -20.10
N THR A 92 0.93 -6.52 -19.80
CA THR A 92 0.87 -5.63 -18.62
C THR A 92 -0.19 -6.14 -17.65
N ILE A 93 0.16 -6.19 -16.36
CA ILE A 93 -0.80 -6.26 -15.25
C ILE A 93 -0.88 -4.87 -14.64
N LEU A 94 -2.10 -4.30 -14.65
CA LEU A 94 -2.39 -2.96 -14.16
C LEU A 94 -2.59 -2.95 -12.65
N GLN A 95 -2.43 -1.77 -12.04
CA GLN A 95 -2.67 -1.52 -10.62
C GLN A 95 -4.12 -1.84 -10.20
N ASP A 96 -5.11 -1.46 -11.01
CA ASP A 96 -6.52 -1.80 -10.82
C ASP A 96 -6.87 -3.05 -11.62
N GLN A 97 -6.81 -4.20 -10.95
CA GLN A 97 -7.11 -5.50 -11.57
C GLN A 97 -8.59 -5.65 -11.90
N ASP A 98 -9.48 -5.07 -11.10
CA ASP A 98 -10.93 -5.15 -11.36
C ASP A 98 -11.33 -4.46 -12.65
N ALA A 99 -10.64 -3.38 -13.02
CA ALA A 99 -10.83 -2.69 -14.29
C ALA A 99 -10.24 -3.47 -15.50
N GLN A 100 -9.45 -4.49 -15.25
CA GLN A 100 -8.79 -5.29 -16.30
C GLN A 100 -9.65 -6.48 -16.75
N PHE A 101 -10.56 -7.00 -15.91
CA PHE A 101 -11.40 -8.14 -16.22
C PHE A 101 -12.54 -7.77 -17.19
N ILE A 102 -12.62 -8.51 -18.29
CA ILE A 102 -13.63 -8.33 -19.35
C ILE A 102 -14.49 -9.58 -19.50
N GLY A 103 -13.91 -10.78 -19.25
CA GLY A 103 -14.59 -12.06 -19.35
C GLY A 103 -15.70 -12.24 -18.32
N LEU A 104 -16.78 -12.92 -18.65
CA LEU A 104 -17.81 -13.32 -17.71
C LEU A 104 -17.35 -14.47 -16.80
N THR A 105 -16.41 -15.25 -17.28
CA THR A 105 -15.75 -16.33 -16.55
C THR A 105 -14.24 -16.17 -16.59
N VAL A 106 -13.55 -16.76 -15.60
CA VAL A 106 -12.10 -16.79 -15.51
C VAL A 106 -11.45 -17.32 -16.79
N LYS A 107 -11.98 -18.42 -17.35
CA LYS A 107 -11.44 -19.00 -18.59
C LYS A 107 -11.61 -18.07 -19.80
N GLU A 108 -12.72 -17.34 -19.90
CA GLU A 108 -12.97 -16.38 -20.98
C GLU A 108 -12.03 -15.18 -20.86
N ASP A 109 -11.78 -14.71 -19.65
CA ASP A 109 -10.84 -13.62 -19.42
C ASP A 109 -9.42 -14.00 -19.81
N VAL A 110 -8.94 -15.19 -19.41
CA VAL A 110 -7.62 -15.71 -19.81
C VAL A 110 -7.53 -15.94 -21.32
N ALA A 111 -8.63 -16.33 -21.98
CA ALA A 111 -8.71 -16.53 -23.42
C ALA A 111 -8.67 -15.22 -24.23
N PHE A 112 -9.08 -14.10 -23.67
CA PHE A 112 -9.35 -12.84 -24.36
C PHE A 112 -8.21 -12.38 -25.30
N VAL A 113 -6.96 -12.45 -24.85
CA VAL A 113 -5.80 -12.07 -25.67
C VAL A 113 -5.63 -12.99 -26.90
N MET A 114 -5.98 -14.27 -26.74
CA MET A 114 -5.86 -15.25 -27.82
C MET A 114 -7.01 -15.12 -28.81
N GLU A 115 -8.22 -14.77 -28.34
CA GLU A 115 -9.35 -14.44 -29.23
C GLU A 115 -9.02 -13.26 -30.14
N ASN A 116 -8.45 -12.19 -29.57
CA ASN A 116 -8.02 -11.00 -30.33
C ASN A 116 -6.94 -11.32 -31.39
N ARG A 117 -6.21 -12.42 -31.23
CA ARG A 117 -5.22 -12.90 -32.19
C ARG A 117 -5.75 -13.96 -33.14
N ASN A 118 -7.06 -14.25 -33.13
CA ASN A 118 -7.70 -15.29 -33.94
C ASN A 118 -7.05 -16.68 -33.79
N ILE A 119 -6.60 -17.03 -32.55
CA ILE A 119 -6.07 -18.37 -32.27
C ILE A 119 -7.21 -19.40 -32.37
N PRO A 120 -7.01 -20.56 -33.02
CA PRO A 120 -8.02 -21.60 -33.13
C PRO A 120 -8.53 -22.05 -31.74
N LEU A 121 -9.84 -22.27 -31.61
CA LEU A 121 -10.51 -22.58 -30.33
C LEU A 121 -9.86 -23.77 -29.58
N LYS A 122 -9.41 -24.80 -30.34
CA LYS A 122 -8.74 -25.98 -29.76
C LYS A 122 -7.44 -25.61 -29.06
N ASP A 123 -6.60 -24.79 -29.71
CA ASP A 123 -5.29 -24.39 -29.20
C ASP A 123 -5.46 -23.39 -28.07
N MET A 124 -6.47 -22.52 -28.15
CA MET A 124 -6.86 -21.58 -27.10
C MET A 124 -7.27 -22.32 -25.83
N ASN A 125 -8.17 -23.31 -25.91
CA ASN A 125 -8.62 -24.08 -24.74
C ASN A 125 -7.44 -24.82 -24.07
N LEU A 126 -6.50 -25.37 -24.82
CA LEU A 126 -5.30 -26.00 -24.27
C LEU A 126 -4.43 -24.98 -23.54
N SER A 127 -4.17 -23.82 -24.15
CA SER A 127 -3.33 -22.78 -23.57
C SER A 127 -3.97 -22.17 -22.31
N VAL A 128 -5.31 -22.01 -22.28
CA VAL A 128 -6.05 -21.55 -21.09
C VAL A 128 -5.93 -22.56 -19.95
N ALA A 129 -6.15 -23.85 -20.23
CA ALA A 129 -6.05 -24.89 -19.21
C ALA A 129 -4.63 -24.95 -18.61
N GLU A 130 -3.58 -24.94 -19.45
CA GLU A 130 -2.18 -24.90 -19.02
C GLU A 130 -1.86 -23.63 -18.20
N ALA A 131 -2.41 -22.47 -18.59
CA ALA A 131 -2.16 -21.22 -17.88
C ALA A 131 -2.81 -21.21 -16.51
N LEU A 132 -4.05 -21.71 -16.38
CA LEU A 132 -4.77 -21.82 -15.12
C LEU A 132 -4.12 -22.83 -14.18
N GLU A 133 -3.66 -23.97 -14.68
CA GLU A 133 -2.89 -24.96 -13.92
C GLU A 133 -1.62 -24.37 -13.31
N LYS A 134 -0.89 -23.54 -14.06
CA LYS A 134 0.35 -22.89 -13.60
C LYS A 134 0.17 -21.93 -12.42
N VAL A 135 -1.05 -21.47 -12.19
CA VAL A 135 -1.39 -20.51 -11.15
C VAL A 135 -2.40 -21.06 -10.12
N ASP A 136 -2.66 -22.38 -10.13
CA ASP A 136 -3.61 -23.08 -9.23
C ASP A 136 -5.03 -22.49 -9.29
N MET A 137 -5.56 -22.23 -10.49
CA MET A 137 -6.87 -21.63 -10.69
C MET A 137 -7.84 -22.50 -11.52
N GLU A 138 -7.54 -23.78 -11.79
CA GLU A 138 -8.38 -24.68 -12.59
C GLU A 138 -9.77 -24.85 -12.00
N ALA A 139 -9.85 -24.95 -10.67
CA ALA A 139 -11.12 -25.11 -9.97
C ALA A 139 -12.07 -23.91 -10.14
N PHE A 140 -11.52 -22.74 -10.46
CA PHE A 140 -12.25 -21.48 -10.60
C PHE A 140 -12.51 -21.07 -12.04
N GLN A 141 -12.18 -21.89 -13.02
CA GLN A 141 -12.26 -21.56 -14.45
C GLN A 141 -13.65 -21.05 -14.92
N ASN A 142 -14.72 -21.53 -14.29
CA ASN A 142 -16.09 -21.13 -14.58
C ASN A 142 -16.66 -20.07 -13.63
N SER A 143 -15.88 -19.59 -12.64
CA SER A 143 -16.29 -18.55 -11.71
C SER A 143 -16.27 -17.19 -12.38
N ASN A 144 -17.09 -16.26 -11.86
CA ASN A 144 -17.05 -14.85 -12.25
C ASN A 144 -15.77 -14.21 -11.67
N PRO A 145 -14.94 -13.53 -12.49
CA PRO A 145 -13.73 -12.86 -12.00
C PRO A 145 -13.96 -11.82 -10.89
N HIS A 146 -15.13 -11.21 -10.85
CA HIS A 146 -15.46 -10.23 -9.81
C HIS A 146 -15.85 -10.85 -8.46
N GLU A 147 -16.19 -12.14 -8.42
CA GLU A 147 -16.63 -12.86 -7.21
C GLU A 147 -15.50 -13.59 -6.48
N ILE A 148 -14.34 -13.71 -7.09
CA ILE A 148 -13.15 -14.35 -6.49
C ILE A 148 -12.36 -13.36 -5.63
N SER A 149 -11.51 -13.88 -4.73
CA SER A 149 -10.68 -13.06 -3.84
C SER A 149 -9.60 -12.26 -4.59
N GLY A 150 -9.09 -11.18 -3.99
CA GLY A 150 -8.03 -10.34 -4.60
C GLY A 150 -6.78 -11.13 -5.00
N GLY A 151 -6.32 -12.09 -4.18
CA GLY A 151 -5.20 -12.96 -4.52
C GLY A 151 -5.52 -13.91 -5.68
N GLN A 152 -6.76 -14.41 -5.78
CA GLN A 152 -7.22 -15.21 -6.92
C GLN A 152 -7.33 -14.37 -8.19
N LYS A 153 -7.82 -13.13 -8.10
CA LYS A 153 -7.85 -12.16 -9.21
C LYS A 153 -6.46 -11.95 -9.80
N GLN A 154 -5.46 -11.77 -8.93
CA GLN A 154 -4.08 -11.62 -9.38
C GLN A 154 -3.54 -12.87 -10.10
N ARG A 155 -3.84 -14.07 -9.59
CA ARG A 155 -3.48 -15.33 -10.26
C ARG A 155 -4.14 -15.45 -11.63
N VAL A 156 -5.41 -15.04 -11.77
CA VAL A 156 -6.12 -15.03 -13.06
C VAL A 156 -5.48 -14.04 -14.04
N SER A 157 -5.19 -12.81 -13.60
CA SER A 157 -4.47 -11.83 -14.44
C SER A 157 -3.12 -12.38 -14.89
N LEU A 158 -2.41 -13.08 -14.00
CA LEU A 158 -1.14 -13.71 -14.33
C LEU A 158 -1.31 -14.88 -15.32
N ALA A 159 -2.37 -15.68 -15.20
CA ALA A 159 -2.71 -16.71 -16.20
C ALA A 159 -2.93 -16.11 -17.59
N GLY A 160 -3.67 -15.00 -17.70
CA GLY A 160 -3.85 -14.27 -18.96
C GLY A 160 -2.55 -13.80 -19.58
N VAL A 161 -1.64 -13.28 -18.77
CA VAL A 161 -0.29 -12.87 -19.18
C VAL A 161 0.55 -14.08 -19.64
N LEU A 162 0.48 -15.22 -18.95
CA LEU A 162 1.18 -16.44 -19.37
C LEU A 162 0.63 -17.02 -20.68
N ALA A 163 -0.69 -16.99 -20.85
CA ALA A 163 -1.36 -17.45 -22.05
C ALA A 163 -0.99 -16.60 -23.29
N SER A 164 -0.68 -15.31 -23.08
CA SER A 164 -0.27 -14.40 -24.17
C SER A 164 1.06 -14.77 -24.81
N LYS A 165 1.94 -15.54 -24.13
CA LYS A 165 3.29 -15.92 -24.54
C LYS A 165 4.23 -14.74 -24.87
N SER A 166 3.93 -13.52 -24.40
CA SER A 166 4.78 -12.33 -24.57
C SER A 166 6.18 -12.55 -23.98
N GLY A 167 7.19 -11.88 -24.56
CA GLY A 167 8.58 -11.95 -24.06
C GLY A 167 8.83 -11.09 -22.83
N ILE A 168 8.06 -10.01 -22.69
CA ILE A 168 8.21 -8.99 -21.64
C ILE A 168 6.95 -8.98 -20.79
N LEU A 169 7.13 -9.01 -19.47
CA LEU A 169 6.07 -8.93 -18.46
C LEU A 169 6.24 -7.63 -17.68
N LEU A 170 5.25 -6.75 -17.76
CA LEU A 170 5.22 -5.47 -17.06
C LEU A 170 4.18 -5.52 -15.95
N PHE A 171 4.60 -5.22 -14.71
CA PHE A 171 3.74 -5.18 -13.53
C PHE A 171 3.75 -3.76 -12.96
N ASP A 172 2.60 -3.10 -12.99
CA ASP A 172 2.44 -1.76 -12.43
C ASP A 172 1.77 -1.84 -11.05
N GLU A 173 2.56 -1.65 -10.00
CA GLU A 173 2.19 -1.77 -8.59
C GLU A 173 1.45 -3.10 -8.26
N PRO A 174 2.06 -4.26 -8.53
CA PRO A 174 1.40 -5.57 -8.37
C PRO A 174 1.04 -5.90 -6.92
N LEU A 175 1.59 -5.19 -5.95
CA LEU A 175 1.28 -5.37 -4.53
C LEU A 175 0.13 -4.49 -4.04
N ALA A 176 -0.38 -3.57 -4.87
CA ALA A 176 -1.49 -2.70 -4.50
C ALA A 176 -2.75 -3.53 -4.17
N ASN A 177 -3.48 -3.13 -3.14
CA ASN A 177 -4.74 -3.77 -2.70
C ASN A 177 -4.64 -5.23 -2.23
N LEU A 178 -3.43 -5.80 -2.13
CA LEU A 178 -3.22 -7.14 -1.57
C LEU A 178 -2.93 -7.06 -0.07
N ASP A 179 -3.43 -8.06 0.66
CA ASP A 179 -2.92 -8.29 2.01
C ASP A 179 -1.44 -8.75 1.96
N PRO A 180 -0.68 -8.57 3.03
CA PRO A 180 0.76 -8.81 3.01
C PRO A 180 1.16 -10.23 2.62
N ALA A 181 0.39 -11.25 3.03
CA ALA A 181 0.68 -12.65 2.70
C ALA A 181 0.41 -12.95 1.21
N SER A 182 -0.68 -12.42 0.67
CA SER A 182 -1.00 -12.51 -0.76
C SER A 182 0.05 -11.80 -1.60
N GLY A 183 0.54 -10.63 -1.17
CA GLY A 183 1.62 -9.90 -1.83
C GLY A 183 2.93 -10.69 -1.88
N GLU A 184 3.33 -11.32 -0.78
CA GLU A 184 4.52 -12.18 -0.74
C GLU A 184 4.42 -13.38 -1.68
N ASN A 185 3.26 -14.06 -1.69
CA ASN A 185 3.00 -15.18 -2.60
C ASN A 185 3.04 -14.74 -4.07
N ALA A 186 2.51 -13.56 -4.38
CA ALA A 186 2.57 -12.99 -5.72
C ALA A 186 4.01 -12.76 -6.18
N MET A 187 4.86 -12.17 -5.35
CA MET A 187 6.27 -11.94 -5.67
C MET A 187 7.04 -13.24 -5.88
N LYS A 188 6.78 -14.28 -5.08
CA LYS A 188 7.36 -15.62 -5.27
C LYS A 188 6.95 -16.22 -6.61
N LEU A 189 5.65 -16.19 -6.92
CA LEU A 189 5.13 -16.71 -8.19
C LEU A 189 5.73 -15.98 -9.41
N LEU A 190 5.89 -14.65 -9.34
CA LEU A 190 6.56 -13.88 -10.39
C LEU A 190 8.03 -14.30 -10.55
N SER A 191 8.74 -14.56 -9.46
CA SER A 191 10.13 -15.02 -9.50
C SER A 191 10.26 -16.43 -10.07
N GLU A 192 9.32 -17.32 -9.78
CA GLU A 192 9.26 -18.67 -10.36
C GLU A 192 9.01 -18.62 -11.87
N ILE A 193 8.07 -17.78 -12.32
CA ILE A 193 7.77 -17.58 -13.75
C ILE A 193 8.99 -17.03 -14.48
N HIS A 194 9.62 -15.98 -13.93
CA HIS A 194 10.85 -15.42 -14.50
C HIS A 194 11.91 -16.49 -14.69
N LYS A 195 12.24 -17.28 -13.66
CA LYS A 195 13.26 -18.33 -13.71
C LYS A 195 12.89 -19.47 -14.66
N LYS A 196 11.64 -19.95 -14.62
CA LYS A 196 11.19 -21.11 -15.38
C LYS A 196 11.07 -20.84 -16.88
N TYR A 197 10.64 -19.62 -17.24
CA TYR A 197 10.33 -19.27 -18.63
C TYR A 197 11.30 -18.26 -19.23
N ASN A 198 12.34 -17.87 -18.51
CA ASN A 198 13.36 -16.87 -18.89
C ASN A 198 12.73 -15.59 -19.48
N LYS A 199 11.62 -15.11 -18.87
CA LYS A 199 10.92 -13.90 -19.31
C LYS A 199 11.64 -12.66 -18.82
N THR A 200 11.65 -11.59 -19.61
CA THR A 200 12.03 -10.27 -19.12
C THR A 200 10.91 -9.74 -18.23
N VAL A 201 11.24 -9.34 -17.00
CA VAL A 201 10.26 -8.89 -16.00
C VAL A 201 10.58 -7.47 -15.58
N VAL A 202 9.62 -6.57 -15.72
CA VAL A 202 9.70 -5.18 -15.27
C VAL A 202 8.63 -4.98 -14.21
N ILE A 203 9.05 -4.64 -12.98
CA ILE A 203 8.14 -4.37 -11.88
C ILE A 203 8.27 -2.90 -11.50
N ILE A 204 7.15 -2.19 -11.49
CA ILE A 204 7.06 -0.83 -10.98
C ILE A 204 6.49 -0.89 -9.58
N GLU A 205 7.24 -0.44 -8.59
CA GLU A 205 6.82 -0.48 -7.18
C GLU A 205 7.52 0.60 -6.33
N HIS A 206 6.86 0.96 -5.23
CA HIS A 206 7.40 1.88 -4.24
C HIS A 206 7.69 1.21 -2.88
N ARG A 207 7.19 -0.02 -2.67
CA ARG A 207 7.38 -0.82 -1.46
C ARG A 207 8.65 -1.67 -1.57
N ILE A 208 9.79 -1.02 -1.36
CA ILE A 208 11.12 -1.59 -1.62
C ILE A 208 11.39 -2.87 -0.81
N GLU A 209 11.04 -2.88 0.48
CA GLU A 209 11.31 -4.03 1.35
C GLU A 209 10.51 -5.28 0.97
N GLU A 210 9.27 -5.09 0.53
CA GLU A 210 8.43 -6.18 0.06
C GLU A 210 8.96 -6.77 -1.24
N VAL A 211 9.37 -5.92 -2.16
CA VAL A 211 9.82 -6.34 -3.48
C VAL A 211 11.22 -6.96 -3.42
N LEU A 212 12.15 -6.38 -2.67
CA LEU A 212 13.51 -6.91 -2.49
C LEU A 212 13.57 -8.17 -1.63
N SER A 213 12.44 -8.70 -1.14
CA SER A 213 12.38 -10.08 -0.63
C SER A 213 12.73 -11.11 -1.69
N GLU A 214 12.59 -10.76 -2.96
CA GLU A 214 12.97 -11.53 -4.13
C GLU A 214 14.17 -10.91 -4.84
N LYS A 215 14.95 -11.73 -5.55
CA LYS A 215 16.14 -11.26 -6.28
C LYS A 215 15.77 -10.46 -7.52
N PHE A 216 16.44 -9.35 -7.72
CA PHE A 216 16.43 -8.52 -8.92
C PHE A 216 17.84 -8.40 -9.49
N ASP A 217 17.93 -8.31 -10.81
CA ASP A 217 19.21 -8.05 -11.49
C ASP A 217 19.58 -6.57 -11.36
N ARG A 218 18.56 -5.68 -11.43
CA ARG A 218 18.78 -4.23 -11.44
C ARG A 218 17.60 -3.45 -10.87
N VAL A 219 17.90 -2.29 -10.32
CA VAL A 219 16.93 -1.31 -9.80
C VAL A 219 17.19 0.04 -10.48
N LEU A 220 16.14 0.61 -11.06
CA LEU A 220 16.09 1.98 -11.56
C LEU A 220 15.33 2.83 -10.55
N VAL A 221 15.94 3.92 -10.09
CA VAL A 221 15.27 4.85 -9.16
C VAL A 221 14.84 6.11 -9.91
N VAL A 222 13.53 6.36 -9.93
CA VAL A 222 12.91 7.49 -10.61
C VAL A 222 12.52 8.57 -9.61
N SER A 223 12.92 9.80 -9.84
CA SER A 223 12.52 10.94 -9.03
C SER A 223 12.29 12.17 -9.92
N LYS A 224 11.17 12.85 -9.75
CA LYS A 224 10.80 14.08 -10.48
C LYS A 224 10.92 13.98 -12.00
N GLY A 225 10.65 12.81 -12.54
CA GLY A 225 10.70 12.54 -13.99
C GLY A 225 12.07 12.15 -14.53
N GLU A 226 13.07 11.96 -13.69
CA GLU A 226 14.44 11.60 -14.07
C GLU A 226 14.85 10.27 -13.45
N ILE A 227 15.76 9.52 -14.12
CA ILE A 227 16.45 8.37 -13.51
C ILE A 227 17.62 8.92 -12.70
N ILE A 228 17.50 8.85 -11.37
CA ILE A 228 18.55 9.35 -10.46
C ILE A 228 19.55 8.29 -10.04
N ALA A 229 19.20 7.01 -10.24
CA ALA A 229 20.12 5.89 -10.03
C ALA A 229 19.71 4.69 -10.89
N ASN A 230 20.70 3.92 -11.33
CA ASN A 230 20.57 2.70 -12.11
C ASN A 230 21.72 1.77 -11.73
N GLY A 231 21.42 0.68 -11.03
CA GLY A 231 22.44 -0.24 -10.53
C GLY A 231 21.85 -1.51 -9.96
N THR A 232 22.70 -2.38 -9.45
CA THR A 232 22.30 -3.57 -8.70
C THR A 232 21.58 -3.17 -7.40
N PRO A 233 20.72 -4.04 -6.81
CA PRO A 233 20.12 -3.77 -5.51
C PRO A 233 21.16 -3.37 -4.44
N GLN A 234 22.31 -4.02 -4.43
CA GLN A 234 23.45 -3.70 -3.54
C GLN A 234 23.89 -2.25 -3.69
N GLU A 235 24.17 -1.80 -4.91
CA GLU A 235 24.62 -0.43 -5.21
C GLU A 235 23.59 0.61 -4.80
N ILE A 236 22.30 0.34 -5.05
CA ILE A 236 21.20 1.22 -4.69
C ILE A 236 21.07 1.36 -3.16
N LEU A 237 21.16 0.25 -2.42
CA LEU A 237 21.09 0.26 -0.95
C LEU A 237 22.31 0.96 -0.31
N LEU A 238 23.48 0.84 -0.92
CA LEU A 238 24.69 1.55 -0.49
C LEU A 238 24.61 3.06 -0.71
N SER A 239 24.03 3.49 -1.83
CA SER A 239 24.05 4.90 -2.24
C SER A 239 23.20 5.82 -1.35
N GLY A 240 22.24 5.27 -0.57
CA GLY A 240 21.26 6.04 0.19
C GLY A 240 20.24 6.80 -0.67
N VAL A 241 20.22 6.56 -1.99
CA VAL A 241 19.35 7.26 -2.95
C VAL A 241 17.87 7.05 -2.68
N LEU A 242 17.49 5.92 -2.06
CA LEU A 242 16.08 5.61 -1.74
C LEU A 242 15.46 6.70 -0.86
N VAL A 243 16.15 7.13 0.19
CA VAL A 243 15.65 8.18 1.09
C VAL A 243 15.48 9.51 0.35
N SER A 244 16.47 9.89 -0.49
CA SER A 244 16.41 11.13 -1.29
C SER A 244 15.27 11.08 -2.34
N ALA A 245 14.91 9.88 -2.81
CA ALA A 245 13.76 9.64 -3.70
C ALA A 245 12.40 9.60 -2.97
N GLY A 246 12.38 9.74 -1.64
CA GLY A 246 11.17 9.63 -0.83
C GLY A 246 10.67 8.19 -0.66
N LEU A 247 11.57 7.22 -0.75
CA LEU A 247 11.30 5.80 -0.55
C LEU A 247 11.80 5.33 0.81
N ARG A 248 11.11 4.35 1.39
CA ARG A 248 11.53 3.70 2.63
C ARG A 248 12.66 2.71 2.35
N GLU A 249 13.74 2.82 3.12
CA GLU A 249 14.78 1.79 3.13
C GLU A 249 14.28 0.56 3.90
N PRO A 250 14.73 -0.67 3.54
CA PRO A 250 14.44 -1.87 4.31
C PRO A 250 14.89 -1.73 5.78
N HIS A 251 14.09 -2.24 6.71
CA HIS A 251 14.37 -2.09 8.15
C HIS A 251 15.70 -2.72 8.58
N TYR A 252 16.15 -3.80 7.95
CA TYR A 252 17.46 -4.38 8.27
C TYR A 252 18.61 -3.43 7.90
N ILE A 253 18.51 -2.68 6.80
CA ILE A 253 19.50 -1.65 6.41
C ILE A 253 19.46 -0.51 7.42
N ARG A 254 18.28 -0.04 7.80
CA ARG A 254 18.13 1.02 8.81
C ARG A 254 18.68 0.57 10.17
N LEU A 255 18.42 -0.69 10.59
CA LEU A 255 19.00 -1.27 11.79
C LEU A 255 20.54 -1.28 11.73
N MET A 256 21.12 -1.74 10.62
CA MET A 256 22.57 -1.74 10.45
C MET A 256 23.18 -0.33 10.55
N LYS A 257 22.53 0.66 9.95
CA LYS A 257 22.94 2.07 10.09
C LYS A 257 22.81 2.55 11.55
N LEU A 258 21.70 2.22 12.22
CA LEU A 258 21.44 2.61 13.60
C LEU A 258 22.48 2.07 14.59
N VAL A 259 22.92 0.81 14.38
CA VAL A 259 23.98 0.20 15.21
C VAL A 259 25.39 0.60 14.80
N GLY A 260 25.55 1.48 13.81
CA GLY A 260 26.84 2.02 13.37
C GLY A 260 27.63 1.09 12.46
N CYS A 261 26.97 0.26 11.65
CA CYS A 261 27.62 -0.48 10.58
C CYS A 261 28.01 0.43 9.41
N ASN A 262 29.22 0.29 8.91
CA ASN A 262 29.63 0.92 7.66
C ASN A 262 29.23 -0.01 6.51
N LEU A 263 28.15 0.33 5.80
CA LEU A 263 27.56 -0.55 4.78
C LEU A 263 28.52 -0.91 3.64
N ASN A 264 29.57 -0.10 3.39
CA ASN A 264 30.57 -0.39 2.37
C ASN A 264 31.44 -1.63 2.68
N GLU A 265 31.44 -2.09 3.93
CA GLU A 265 32.21 -3.25 4.37
C GLU A 265 31.44 -4.58 4.18
N TYR A 266 30.16 -4.51 3.76
CA TYR A 266 29.27 -5.66 3.68
C TYR A 266 28.95 -6.02 2.22
N HIS A 267 28.87 -7.32 1.98
CA HIS A 267 28.42 -7.89 0.71
C HIS A 267 27.01 -8.46 0.86
N ASN A 268 26.27 -8.56 -0.24
CA ASN A 268 24.89 -9.08 -0.26
C ASN A 268 23.90 -8.27 0.61
N LEU A 269 23.98 -6.95 0.55
CA LEU A 269 23.03 -6.04 1.20
C LEU A 269 21.59 -6.19 0.67
N ASP A 270 21.40 -6.86 -0.45
CA ASP A 270 20.10 -7.23 -1.02
C ASP A 270 19.40 -8.35 -0.25
N SER A 271 20.07 -8.95 0.76
CA SER A 271 19.51 -10.01 1.60
C SER A 271 19.59 -9.66 3.08
N PRO A 272 18.51 -9.85 3.87
CA PRO A 272 18.55 -9.69 5.32
C PRO A 272 19.59 -10.59 6.02
N SER A 273 20.08 -11.65 5.35
CA SER A 273 21.12 -12.53 5.87
C SER A 273 22.47 -11.84 6.14
N VAL A 274 22.69 -10.64 5.58
CA VAL A 274 23.89 -9.82 5.83
C VAL A 274 24.11 -9.55 7.33
N VAL A 275 23.07 -9.51 8.15
CA VAL A 275 23.17 -9.31 9.59
C VAL A 275 23.91 -10.46 10.33
N LYS A 276 24.11 -11.62 9.68
CA LYS A 276 24.92 -12.74 10.22
C LYS A 276 26.42 -12.51 10.10
N GLU A 277 26.86 -11.53 9.34
CA GLU A 277 28.28 -11.19 9.30
C GLU A 277 28.75 -10.77 10.70
N ALA A 278 29.91 -11.29 11.14
CA ALA A 278 30.37 -11.22 12.53
C ALA A 278 30.35 -9.79 13.09
N SER A 279 30.80 -8.81 12.28
CA SER A 279 30.82 -7.40 12.70
C SER A 279 29.42 -6.80 12.89
N ALA A 280 28.45 -7.16 12.05
CA ALA A 280 27.06 -6.71 12.18
C ALA A 280 26.40 -7.37 13.39
N GLN A 281 26.59 -8.68 13.55
CA GLN A 281 26.08 -9.45 14.67
C GLN A 281 26.58 -8.90 16.00
N GLU A 282 27.88 -8.64 16.14
CA GLU A 282 28.47 -8.06 17.35
C GLU A 282 27.85 -6.70 17.68
N LYS A 283 27.73 -5.80 16.70
CA LYS A 283 27.13 -4.47 16.88
C LYS A 283 25.66 -4.55 17.31
N ILE A 284 24.89 -5.48 16.72
CA ILE A 284 23.47 -5.70 17.10
C ILE A 284 23.38 -6.26 18.54
N HIS A 285 24.24 -7.19 18.95
CA HIS A 285 24.26 -7.68 20.33
C HIS A 285 24.65 -6.56 21.31
N ASN A 286 25.65 -5.75 20.99
CA ASN A 286 26.04 -4.59 21.80
C ASN A 286 24.92 -3.54 21.90
N PHE A 287 24.16 -3.33 20.82
CA PHE A 287 22.97 -2.49 20.83
C PHE A 287 21.93 -3.03 21.79
N LEU A 288 21.66 -4.35 21.81
CA LEU A 288 20.74 -5.00 22.73
C LEU A 288 21.24 -4.99 24.18
N ALA A 289 22.52 -4.95 24.44
CA ALA A 289 23.06 -4.89 25.81
C ALA A 289 22.92 -3.51 26.48
N ARG A 290 22.62 -2.45 25.75
CA ARG A 290 22.44 -1.10 26.31
C ARG A 290 21.18 -1.03 27.16
N ARG A 291 21.18 -0.19 28.22
CA ARG A 291 20.03 -0.07 29.13
C ARG A 291 18.82 0.56 28.46
N VAL A 292 17.64 -0.07 28.49
CA VAL A 292 16.39 0.51 27.97
C VAL A 292 15.87 1.56 28.93
N ILE A 293 15.58 2.74 28.43
CA ILE A 293 14.72 3.69 29.13
C ILE A 293 13.28 3.29 28.78
N LYS A 294 12.56 2.68 29.73
CA LYS A 294 11.14 2.37 29.54
C LYS A 294 10.38 3.66 29.25
N ARG A 295 9.52 3.64 28.23
CA ARG A 295 8.45 4.64 28.12
C ARG A 295 7.60 4.54 29.37
N GLU A 296 7.28 5.69 29.96
CA GLU A 296 6.39 5.78 31.12
C GLU A 296 5.04 5.14 30.78
N SER A 297 4.54 4.38 31.75
CA SER A 297 3.30 3.61 31.65
C SER A 297 2.06 4.54 31.60
N ASP A 298 1.06 4.04 30.90
CA ASP A 298 -0.31 4.51 30.79
C ASP A 298 -0.81 5.34 31.99
N GLU A 299 -0.99 6.63 31.76
CA GLU A 299 -1.95 7.41 32.52
C GLU A 299 -3.36 6.76 32.35
N GLU A 300 -4.18 6.80 33.40
CA GLU A 300 -5.59 6.38 33.36
C GLU A 300 -6.37 7.30 32.41
N ARG A 301 -6.32 6.97 31.10
CA ARG A 301 -7.11 7.69 30.08
C ARG A 301 -8.52 7.12 30.05
N GLU A 302 -9.53 8.00 29.95
CA GLU A 302 -10.93 7.60 29.76
C GLU A 302 -11.13 6.86 28.43
N TYR A 303 -12.11 5.94 28.39
CA TYR A 303 -12.51 5.27 27.16
C TYR A 303 -13.27 6.22 26.24
N ALA A 304 -12.80 6.34 24.99
CA ALA A 304 -13.51 7.06 23.93
C ALA A 304 -14.55 6.16 23.25
N LEU A 305 -14.20 4.88 23.01
CA LEU A 305 -15.08 3.87 22.43
C LEU A 305 -14.97 2.57 23.23
N GLU A 306 -16.10 1.94 23.52
CA GLU A 306 -16.18 0.58 24.04
C GLU A 306 -17.16 -0.22 23.20
N VAL A 307 -16.74 -1.41 22.80
CA VAL A 307 -17.54 -2.39 22.05
C VAL A 307 -17.62 -3.64 22.92
N GLN A 308 -18.84 -4.09 23.22
CA GLN A 308 -19.10 -5.21 24.12
C GLN A 308 -20.03 -6.23 23.46
N ASN A 309 -19.59 -7.49 23.40
CA ASN A 309 -20.35 -8.66 22.91
C ASN A 309 -20.97 -8.42 21.52
N LEU A 310 -20.28 -7.69 20.63
CA LEU A 310 -20.82 -7.27 19.35
C LEU A 310 -20.88 -8.45 18.37
N THR A 311 -22.08 -8.73 17.83
CA THR A 311 -22.33 -9.80 16.86
C THR A 311 -23.06 -9.25 15.65
N PHE A 312 -22.60 -9.64 14.45
CA PHE A 312 -23.20 -9.23 13.19
C PHE A 312 -23.16 -10.33 12.14
N SER A 313 -24.25 -10.43 11.34
CA SER A 313 -24.37 -11.35 10.20
C SER A 313 -25.01 -10.64 9.00
N TYR A 314 -24.60 -11.02 7.79
CA TYR A 314 -25.36 -10.73 6.56
C TYR A 314 -26.29 -11.91 6.26
N GLY A 315 -27.58 -11.78 6.57
CA GLY A 315 -28.50 -12.91 6.51
C GLY A 315 -28.03 -14.05 7.40
N GLU A 316 -27.81 -15.23 6.82
CA GLU A 316 -27.29 -16.41 7.53
C GLU A 316 -25.76 -16.43 7.69
N ARG A 317 -25.04 -15.59 6.95
CA ARG A 317 -23.58 -15.54 7.00
C ARG A 317 -23.10 -14.73 8.20
N LEU A 318 -22.56 -15.40 9.21
CA LEU A 318 -21.93 -14.78 10.35
C LEU A 318 -20.63 -14.08 9.91
N ILE A 319 -20.46 -12.82 10.30
CA ILE A 319 -19.26 -12.02 9.98
C ILE A 319 -18.37 -11.88 11.22
N PHE A 320 -18.97 -11.56 12.36
CA PHE A 320 -18.27 -11.58 13.64
C PHE A 320 -19.21 -11.89 14.79
N HIS A 321 -18.66 -12.51 15.81
CA HIS A 321 -19.36 -12.98 16.99
C HIS A 321 -18.65 -12.55 18.26
N ASP A 322 -19.41 -11.94 19.16
CA ASP A 322 -18.98 -11.62 20.53
C ASP A 322 -17.68 -10.78 20.61
N LEU A 323 -17.56 -9.78 19.70
CA LEU A 323 -16.39 -8.90 19.70
C LEU A 323 -16.40 -7.98 20.91
N ASN A 324 -15.25 -7.91 21.57
CA ASN A 324 -15.01 -7.05 22.72
C ASN A 324 -13.69 -6.29 22.54
N PHE A 325 -13.70 -4.96 22.55
CA PHE A 325 -12.51 -4.12 22.52
C PHE A 325 -12.84 -2.69 22.92
N SER A 326 -11.81 -1.92 23.20
CA SER A 326 -11.96 -0.51 23.58
C SER A 326 -10.88 0.38 22.96
N ILE A 327 -11.16 1.67 22.89
CA ILE A 327 -10.22 2.72 22.47
C ILE A 327 -10.27 3.83 23.52
N LYS A 328 -9.11 4.21 24.07
CA LYS A 328 -8.99 5.32 25.00
C LYS A 328 -8.89 6.67 24.27
N LYS A 329 -9.15 7.77 24.96
CA LYS A 329 -8.92 9.12 24.43
C LYS A 329 -7.45 9.31 24.02
N GLY A 330 -7.23 9.76 22.77
CA GLY A 330 -5.90 9.96 22.23
C GLY A 330 -5.12 8.67 21.96
N GLU A 331 -5.73 7.50 22.06
CA GLU A 331 -5.10 6.22 21.72
C GLU A 331 -5.21 5.96 20.21
N ILE A 332 -4.13 5.48 19.62
CA ILE A 332 -4.09 4.99 18.23
C ILE A 332 -4.18 3.47 18.26
N VAL A 333 -5.33 2.94 17.85
CA VAL A 333 -5.59 1.50 17.77
C VAL A 333 -5.57 1.06 16.31
N THR A 334 -4.87 -0.02 16.00
CA THR A 334 -4.86 -0.61 14.66
C THR A 334 -5.68 -1.89 14.62
N LEU A 335 -6.58 -2.02 13.65
CA LEU A 335 -7.37 -3.21 13.36
C LEU A 335 -6.75 -3.95 12.19
N LEU A 336 -6.15 -5.10 12.46
CA LEU A 336 -5.41 -5.92 11.53
C LEU A 336 -6.20 -7.19 11.17
N GLY A 337 -5.88 -7.80 10.03
CA GLY A 337 -6.47 -9.07 9.57
C GLY A 337 -6.51 -9.17 8.05
N ALA A 338 -6.78 -10.35 7.53
CA ALA A 338 -6.88 -10.63 6.09
C ALA A 338 -7.95 -9.76 5.38
N ASN A 339 -7.83 -9.65 4.07
CA ASN A 339 -8.89 -9.04 3.27
C ASN A 339 -10.17 -9.88 3.34
N GLY A 340 -11.32 -9.20 3.45
CA GLY A 340 -12.63 -9.86 3.56
C GLY A 340 -12.99 -10.41 4.95
N VAL A 341 -12.15 -10.29 5.98
CA VAL A 341 -12.42 -10.79 7.34
C VAL A 341 -13.48 -9.98 8.10
N GLY A 342 -13.96 -8.86 7.55
CA GLY A 342 -15.02 -8.05 8.16
C GLY A 342 -14.57 -6.71 8.78
N LYS A 343 -13.34 -6.25 8.55
CA LYS A 343 -12.83 -4.98 9.09
C LYS A 343 -13.71 -3.78 8.73
N SER A 344 -13.99 -3.58 7.44
CA SER A 344 -14.86 -2.47 6.96
C SER A 344 -16.33 -2.68 7.34
N THR A 345 -16.77 -3.94 7.53
CA THR A 345 -18.09 -4.25 8.09
C THR A 345 -18.19 -3.78 9.55
N LEU A 346 -17.13 -4.02 10.34
CA LEU A 346 -17.08 -3.58 11.74
C LEU A 346 -17.18 -2.05 11.84
N SER A 347 -16.46 -1.30 10.99
CA SER A 347 -16.60 0.17 10.96
C SER A 347 -18.00 0.61 10.57
N SER A 348 -18.63 -0.08 9.61
CA SER A 348 -20.01 0.21 9.18
C SER A 348 -21.04 -0.06 10.30
N VAL A 349 -20.81 -1.06 11.13
CA VAL A 349 -21.65 -1.34 12.31
C VAL A 349 -21.42 -0.29 13.41
N ILE A 350 -20.18 0.08 13.70
CA ILE A 350 -19.85 1.10 14.71
C ILE A 350 -20.45 2.46 14.32
N THR A 351 -20.36 2.84 13.05
CA THR A 351 -20.92 4.11 12.53
C THR A 351 -22.44 4.07 12.35
N GLY A 352 -23.06 2.88 12.41
CA GLY A 352 -24.50 2.69 12.31
C GLY A 352 -25.05 2.58 10.88
N PHE A 353 -24.18 2.46 9.87
CA PHE A 353 -24.61 2.12 8.51
C PHE A 353 -25.22 0.71 8.45
N LEU A 354 -24.74 -0.20 9.30
CA LEU A 354 -25.27 -1.54 9.48
C LEU A 354 -25.75 -1.72 10.93
N ARG A 355 -26.85 -2.43 11.11
CA ARG A 355 -27.39 -2.76 12.44
C ARG A 355 -26.87 -4.11 12.90
N HIS A 356 -26.20 -4.14 14.06
CA HIS A 356 -25.80 -5.38 14.73
C HIS A 356 -27.00 -6.14 15.29
N SER A 357 -26.82 -7.44 15.46
CA SER A 357 -27.85 -8.31 16.02
C SER A 357 -27.81 -8.37 17.55
N ARG A 358 -26.60 -8.21 18.14
CA ARG A 358 -26.36 -8.28 19.59
C ARG A 358 -25.13 -7.43 19.94
N GLY A 359 -25.06 -6.98 21.19
CA GLY A 359 -23.94 -6.25 21.77
C GLY A 359 -24.24 -4.79 22.03
N GLU A 360 -23.28 -4.09 22.65
CA GLU A 360 -23.34 -2.68 23.00
C GLU A 360 -22.18 -1.92 22.41
N ILE A 361 -22.44 -0.68 21.98
CA ILE A 361 -21.43 0.27 21.52
C ILE A 361 -21.57 1.54 22.35
N LYS A 362 -20.52 1.88 23.12
CA LYS A 362 -20.53 3.06 23.99
C LYS A 362 -19.49 4.08 23.54
N ILE A 363 -19.85 5.35 23.54
CA ILE A 363 -18.94 6.49 23.37
C ILE A 363 -18.95 7.31 24.66
N LEU A 364 -17.78 7.50 25.28
CA LEU A 364 -17.63 8.16 26.58
C LEU A 364 -18.58 7.58 27.64
N GLY A 365 -18.78 6.25 27.65
CA GLY A 365 -19.70 5.55 28.57
C GLY A 365 -21.19 5.63 28.20
N GLU A 366 -21.60 6.46 27.22
CA GLU A 366 -22.99 6.54 26.75
C GLU A 366 -23.26 5.45 25.71
N ASP A 367 -24.27 4.62 25.91
CA ASP A 367 -24.70 3.61 24.92
C ASP A 367 -25.34 4.27 23.70
N ILE A 368 -24.73 4.04 22.55
CA ILE A 368 -25.19 4.52 21.24
C ILE A 368 -25.71 3.42 20.33
N SER A 369 -25.88 2.19 20.82
CA SER A 369 -26.26 1.00 20.04
C SER A 369 -27.54 1.20 19.22
N ASN A 370 -28.49 1.95 19.73
CA ASN A 370 -29.75 2.29 19.07
C ASN A 370 -29.80 3.74 18.53
N ALA A 371 -28.68 4.48 18.60
CA ALA A 371 -28.65 5.85 18.13
C ALA A 371 -28.73 5.93 16.60
N SER A 372 -29.37 6.99 16.09
CA SER A 372 -29.44 7.24 14.65
C SER A 372 -28.07 7.50 14.06
N ILE A 373 -27.89 7.23 12.75
CA ILE A 373 -26.66 7.55 12.00
C ILE A 373 -26.25 9.01 12.23
N LYS A 374 -27.21 9.94 12.27
CA LYS A 374 -26.94 11.35 12.53
C LYS A 374 -26.31 11.57 13.91
N LYS A 375 -26.87 10.97 14.99
CA LYS A 375 -26.30 11.10 16.34
C LYS A 375 -24.92 10.46 16.41
N ARG A 376 -24.73 9.28 15.82
CA ARG A 376 -23.40 8.62 15.77
C ARG A 376 -22.40 9.45 14.98
N GLY A 377 -22.78 10.05 13.85
CA GLY A 377 -21.91 10.91 13.04
C GLY A 377 -21.52 12.24 13.71
N GLU A 378 -22.14 12.58 14.85
CA GLU A 378 -21.69 13.70 15.70
C GLU A 378 -20.55 13.30 16.66
N LEU A 379 -20.45 12.00 16.96
CA LEU A 379 -19.50 11.44 17.93
C LEU A 379 -18.36 10.69 17.26
N ILE A 380 -18.64 10.06 16.11
CA ILE A 380 -17.71 9.20 15.38
C ILE A 380 -17.49 9.78 13.99
N GLY A 381 -16.23 10.07 13.67
CA GLY A 381 -15.79 10.41 12.32
C GLY A 381 -15.38 9.13 11.57
N TYR A 382 -15.81 8.99 10.31
CA TYR A 382 -15.40 7.89 9.45
C TYR A 382 -14.81 8.43 8.14
N VAL A 383 -13.59 8.02 7.83
CA VAL A 383 -12.88 8.39 6.60
C VAL A 383 -12.68 7.14 5.75
N MET A 384 -13.27 7.16 4.56
CA MET A 384 -13.18 6.06 3.60
C MET A 384 -11.80 6.02 2.93
N GLN A 385 -11.44 4.86 2.40
CA GLN A 385 -10.20 4.64 1.65
C GLN A 385 -10.05 5.64 0.49
N ASN A 386 -11.10 5.82 -0.33
CA ASN A 386 -11.10 6.77 -1.44
C ASN A 386 -11.74 8.11 -1.04
N PRO A 387 -10.96 9.19 -0.89
CA PRO A 387 -11.48 10.50 -0.51
C PRO A 387 -12.45 11.11 -1.54
N ASN A 388 -12.36 10.74 -2.82
CA ASN A 388 -13.24 11.27 -3.85
C ASN A 388 -14.72 10.87 -3.65
N LEU A 389 -14.99 9.74 -2.94
CA LEU A 389 -16.35 9.30 -2.61
C LEU A 389 -16.98 10.13 -1.48
N MET A 390 -16.18 10.89 -0.73
CA MET A 390 -16.62 11.69 0.40
C MET A 390 -16.80 13.17 0.05
N ILE A 391 -16.05 13.66 -0.95
CA ILE A 391 -16.03 15.08 -1.33
C ILE A 391 -17.31 15.43 -2.08
N THR A 392 -18.03 16.45 -1.56
CA THR A 392 -19.33 16.87 -2.09
C THR A 392 -19.33 18.32 -2.62
N LYS A 393 -18.34 19.13 -2.23
CA LYS A 393 -18.23 20.54 -2.60
C LYS A 393 -17.05 20.80 -3.53
N ASN A 394 -17.08 21.93 -4.22
CA ASN A 394 -16.06 22.30 -5.19
C ASN A 394 -14.85 23.00 -4.56
N SER A 395 -15.01 23.67 -3.41
CA SER A 395 -13.93 24.39 -2.73
C SER A 395 -13.55 23.74 -1.39
N VAL A 396 -12.28 23.88 -1.01
CA VAL A 396 -11.76 23.36 0.28
C VAL A 396 -12.53 23.92 1.46
N PHE A 397 -12.75 25.25 1.48
CA PHE A 397 -13.48 25.89 2.57
C PHE A 397 -14.92 25.38 2.68
N ASP A 398 -15.63 25.27 1.56
CA ASP A 398 -17.03 24.83 1.57
C ASP A 398 -17.19 23.38 1.98
N GLU A 399 -16.26 22.51 1.59
CA GLU A 399 -16.25 21.11 2.00
C GLU A 399 -16.08 20.99 3.52
N VAL A 400 -15.08 21.66 4.09
CA VAL A 400 -14.83 21.62 5.53
C VAL A 400 -15.96 22.29 6.33
N ALA A 401 -16.53 23.39 5.81
CA ALA A 401 -17.62 24.11 6.45
C ALA A 401 -18.97 23.37 6.38
N TYR A 402 -19.11 22.36 5.50
CA TYR A 402 -20.41 21.78 5.14
C TYR A 402 -21.14 21.19 6.36
N GLY A 403 -20.46 20.43 7.20
CA GLY A 403 -21.05 19.85 8.40
C GLY A 403 -21.54 20.88 9.42
N LEU A 404 -20.78 21.98 9.60
CA LEU A 404 -21.17 23.08 10.49
C LEU A 404 -22.36 23.87 9.95
N LYS A 405 -22.40 24.08 8.62
CA LYS A 405 -23.55 24.73 7.95
C LYS A 405 -24.84 23.90 8.16
N ASN A 406 -24.76 22.58 8.08
CA ASN A 406 -25.90 21.69 8.32
C ASN A 406 -26.37 21.71 9.80
N LYS A 407 -25.43 21.95 10.75
CA LYS A 407 -25.74 22.17 12.17
C LYS A 407 -26.24 23.60 12.46
N LYS A 408 -26.38 24.46 11.45
CA LYS A 408 -26.81 25.86 11.57
C LYS A 408 -25.95 26.70 12.52
N VAL A 409 -24.65 26.42 12.58
CA VAL A 409 -23.67 27.20 13.36
C VAL A 409 -23.55 28.60 12.76
N ALA A 410 -23.28 29.62 13.58
CA ALA A 410 -23.13 31.01 13.14
C ALA A 410 -21.97 31.16 12.13
N LYS A 411 -22.16 31.98 11.10
CA LYS A 411 -21.18 32.15 10.00
C LYS A 411 -19.77 32.53 10.50
N GLN A 412 -19.70 33.39 11.50
CA GLN A 412 -18.41 33.84 12.06
C GLN A 412 -17.67 32.67 12.73
N GLU A 413 -18.37 31.87 13.54
CA GLU A 413 -17.84 30.68 14.20
C GLU A 413 -17.39 29.62 13.17
N ILE A 414 -18.15 29.43 12.06
CA ILE A 414 -17.75 28.53 10.98
C ILE A 414 -16.40 28.97 10.40
N VAL A 415 -16.22 30.25 10.10
CA VAL A 415 -14.98 30.78 9.53
C VAL A 415 -13.80 30.54 10.48
N GLU A 416 -13.98 30.83 11.78
CA GLU A 416 -12.95 30.67 12.79
C GLU A 416 -12.53 29.19 12.94
N ARG A 417 -13.50 28.29 13.12
CA ARG A 417 -13.23 26.83 13.27
C ARG A 417 -12.57 26.24 12.05
N VAL A 418 -13.09 26.55 10.85
CA VAL A 418 -12.54 26.07 9.58
C VAL A 418 -11.11 26.56 9.38
N HIS A 419 -10.84 27.85 9.64
CA HIS A 419 -9.51 28.42 9.50
C HIS A 419 -8.50 27.80 10.48
N GLN A 420 -8.89 27.60 11.75
CA GLN A 420 -8.06 26.95 12.75
C GLN A 420 -7.70 25.52 12.32
N LEU A 421 -8.72 24.76 11.89
CA LEU A 421 -8.51 23.38 11.51
C LEU A 421 -7.69 23.25 10.22
N LEU A 422 -7.92 24.08 9.22
CA LEU A 422 -7.11 24.08 8.00
C LEU A 422 -5.64 24.43 8.27
N LYS A 423 -5.33 25.22 9.31
CA LYS A 423 -3.95 25.45 9.76
C LYS A 423 -3.34 24.17 10.34
N ILE A 424 -4.07 23.45 11.20
CA ILE A 424 -3.63 22.17 11.76
C ILE A 424 -3.38 21.14 10.66
N CYS A 425 -4.27 21.08 9.66
CA CYS A 425 -4.17 20.17 8.53
C CYS A 425 -3.11 20.56 7.48
N GLY A 426 -2.46 21.74 7.61
CA GLY A 426 -1.53 22.27 6.61
C GLY A 426 -2.20 22.67 5.29
N LEU A 427 -3.50 22.95 5.32
CA LEU A 427 -4.30 23.27 4.13
C LEU A 427 -4.74 24.73 4.05
N TYR A 428 -4.34 25.58 5.00
CA TYR A 428 -4.80 26.96 5.06
C TYR A 428 -4.49 27.79 3.80
N GLY A 429 -3.33 27.55 3.17
CA GLY A 429 -2.96 28.16 1.90
C GLY A 429 -3.88 27.80 0.73
N TYR A 430 -4.53 26.64 0.82
CA TYR A 430 -5.43 26.10 -0.22
C TYR A 430 -6.91 26.35 0.06
N ARG A 431 -7.27 27.10 1.12
CA ARG A 431 -8.66 27.26 1.59
C ARG A 431 -9.67 27.71 0.53
N ASN A 432 -9.22 28.52 -0.43
CA ASN A 432 -10.06 29.06 -1.51
C ASN A 432 -9.88 28.28 -2.83
N TRP A 433 -9.09 27.21 -2.84
CA TRP A 433 -8.80 26.44 -4.05
C TRP A 433 -9.94 25.47 -4.38
N PRO A 434 -10.13 25.18 -5.68
CA PRO A 434 -11.00 24.10 -6.09
C PRO A 434 -10.36 22.76 -5.68
N ILE A 435 -11.17 21.83 -5.14
CA ILE A 435 -10.68 20.54 -4.66
C ILE A 435 -10.11 19.69 -5.81
N SER A 436 -10.60 19.89 -7.03
CA SER A 436 -10.07 19.22 -8.24
C SER A 436 -8.58 19.49 -8.48
N ALA A 437 -8.06 20.63 -8.04
CA ALA A 437 -6.65 21.01 -8.18
C ALA A 437 -5.73 20.42 -7.09
N LEU A 438 -6.29 19.73 -6.09
CA LEU A 438 -5.53 19.13 -4.98
C LEU A 438 -4.99 17.75 -5.34
N SER A 439 -3.81 17.43 -4.79
CA SER A 439 -3.27 16.06 -4.83
C SER A 439 -4.15 15.09 -4.02
N PHE A 440 -4.02 13.78 -4.27
CA PHE A 440 -4.78 12.76 -3.55
C PHE A 440 -4.57 12.84 -2.03
N GLY A 441 -3.34 13.03 -1.56
CA GLY A 441 -3.03 13.21 -0.15
C GLY A 441 -3.63 14.49 0.46
N GLN A 442 -3.65 15.60 -0.30
CA GLN A 442 -4.34 16.83 0.11
C GLN A 442 -5.86 16.64 0.19
N LYS A 443 -6.48 15.97 -0.79
CA LYS A 443 -7.91 15.60 -0.74
C LYS A 443 -8.23 14.78 0.50
N LYS A 444 -7.38 13.80 0.85
CA LYS A 444 -7.52 13.00 2.07
C LYS A 444 -7.48 13.86 3.35
N ARG A 445 -6.56 14.82 3.42
CA ARG A 445 -6.52 15.79 4.53
C ARG A 445 -7.78 16.68 4.56
N VAL A 446 -8.34 17.05 3.40
CA VAL A 446 -9.61 17.80 3.34
C VAL A 446 -10.76 16.97 3.90
N THR A 447 -10.88 15.68 3.53
CA THR A 447 -11.94 14.81 4.07
C THR A 447 -11.80 14.59 5.56
N ILE A 448 -10.59 14.46 6.08
CA ILE A 448 -10.37 14.41 7.53
C ILE A 448 -10.76 15.74 8.20
N ALA A 449 -10.38 16.87 7.61
CA ALA A 449 -10.73 18.19 8.13
C ALA A 449 -12.26 18.42 8.17
N SER A 450 -13.00 17.96 7.13
CA SER A 450 -14.47 18.09 7.09
C SER A 450 -15.19 17.30 8.19
N ILE A 451 -14.52 16.26 8.70
CA ILE A 451 -15.02 15.46 9.84
C ILE A 451 -14.56 16.06 11.17
N LEU A 452 -13.28 16.40 11.30
CA LEU A 452 -12.71 16.94 12.55
C LEU A 452 -13.33 18.25 12.99
N VAL A 453 -13.83 19.07 12.04
CA VAL A 453 -14.51 20.33 12.35
C VAL A 453 -15.78 20.13 13.21
N LEU A 454 -16.31 18.90 13.23
CA LEU A 454 -17.47 18.51 14.05
C LEU A 454 -17.08 18.06 15.46
N ASN A 455 -15.77 18.01 15.79
CA ASN A 455 -15.18 17.56 17.04
C ASN A 455 -15.62 16.13 17.45
N PRO A 456 -15.36 15.10 16.63
CA PRO A 456 -15.67 13.73 16.99
C PRO A 456 -14.82 13.25 18.17
N MET A 457 -15.32 12.29 18.95
CA MET A 457 -14.57 11.65 20.03
C MET A 457 -13.70 10.51 19.51
N VAL A 458 -14.12 9.88 18.42
CA VAL A 458 -13.42 8.78 17.75
C VAL A 458 -13.33 9.06 16.25
N LEU A 459 -12.17 8.77 15.67
CA LEU A 459 -11.92 8.86 14.23
C LEU A 459 -11.54 7.47 13.70
N ILE A 460 -12.36 6.94 12.80
CA ILE A 460 -12.10 5.68 12.11
C ILE A 460 -11.53 6.01 10.74
N LEU A 461 -10.38 5.44 10.41
CA LEU A 461 -9.65 5.65 9.15
C LEU A 461 -9.49 4.31 8.44
N ASP A 462 -10.14 4.17 7.27
CA ASP A 462 -10.09 2.93 6.48
C ASP A 462 -8.98 3.05 5.42
N GLU A 463 -7.93 2.24 5.55
CA GLU A 463 -6.74 2.18 4.68
C GLU A 463 -6.16 3.57 4.35
N PRO A 464 -5.84 4.40 5.35
CA PRO A 464 -5.53 5.80 5.11
C PRO A 464 -4.19 6.04 4.41
N THR A 465 -3.25 5.09 4.48
CA THR A 465 -1.91 5.18 3.87
C THR A 465 -1.78 4.47 2.52
N ALA A 466 -2.85 3.79 2.07
CA ALA A 466 -2.83 3.07 0.80
C ALA A 466 -2.45 3.99 -0.37
N GLY A 467 -1.50 3.53 -1.20
CA GLY A 467 -1.02 4.24 -2.39
C GLY A 467 -0.19 5.50 -2.11
N GLN A 468 0.26 5.74 -0.86
CA GLN A 468 1.14 6.85 -0.52
C GLN A 468 2.61 6.41 -0.53
N ASP A 469 3.48 7.29 -1.03
CA ASP A 469 4.92 7.13 -0.84
C ASP A 469 5.35 7.47 0.59
N TYR A 470 6.59 7.13 0.94
CA TYR A 470 7.10 7.27 2.30
C TYR A 470 7.12 8.72 2.82
N LYS A 471 7.40 9.69 1.94
CA LYS A 471 7.39 11.11 2.34
C LYS A 471 5.98 11.57 2.72
N HIS A 472 4.98 11.29 1.87
CA HIS A 472 3.59 11.64 2.15
C HIS A 472 3.03 10.84 3.34
N TYR A 473 3.47 9.60 3.52
CA TYR A 473 3.17 8.79 4.70
C TYR A 473 3.65 9.46 5.99
N LEU A 474 4.92 9.90 6.07
CA LEU A 474 5.45 10.60 7.26
C LEU A 474 4.69 11.89 7.55
N GLU A 475 4.42 12.71 6.54
CA GLU A 475 3.63 13.92 6.68
C GLU A 475 2.22 13.63 7.19
N PHE A 476 1.59 12.57 6.68
CA PHE A 476 0.26 12.15 7.08
C PHE A 476 0.26 11.63 8.52
N MET A 477 1.19 10.79 8.91
CA MET A 477 1.28 10.25 10.26
C MET A 477 1.64 11.32 11.30
N GLY A 478 2.50 12.29 10.94
CA GLY A 478 2.74 13.46 11.77
C GLY A 478 1.48 14.31 12.00
N PHE A 479 0.60 14.40 11.00
CA PHE A 479 -0.71 15.04 11.14
C PHE A 479 -1.64 14.23 12.06
N ILE A 480 -1.71 12.91 11.91
CA ILE A 480 -2.53 12.03 12.76
C ILE A 480 -2.07 12.06 14.23
N SER A 481 -0.77 12.08 14.47
CA SER A 481 -0.22 12.23 15.83
C SER A 481 -0.68 13.51 16.53
N LYS A 482 -0.83 14.62 15.77
CA LYS A 482 -1.40 15.86 16.32
C LYS A 482 -2.86 15.70 16.70
N ILE A 483 -3.64 14.97 15.90
CA ILE A 483 -5.06 14.68 16.19
C ILE A 483 -5.20 13.82 17.44
N SER A 484 -4.39 12.77 17.59
CA SER A 484 -4.33 11.92 18.78
C SER A 484 -4.05 12.77 20.04
N LYS A 485 -3.05 13.67 19.98
CA LYS A 485 -2.72 14.60 21.07
C LYS A 485 -3.85 15.58 21.45
N MET A 486 -4.85 15.76 20.57
CA MET A 486 -6.06 16.52 20.89
C MET A 486 -7.09 15.71 21.71
N GLY A 487 -6.79 14.44 22.05
CA GLY A 487 -7.64 13.56 22.82
C GLY A 487 -8.65 12.75 21.99
N ILE A 488 -8.56 12.75 20.68
CA ILE A 488 -9.43 11.98 19.79
C ILE A 488 -8.89 10.54 19.72
N GLY A 489 -9.72 9.53 20.05
CA GLY A 489 -9.38 8.12 19.87
C GLY A 489 -9.37 7.77 18.38
N ILE A 490 -8.35 7.04 17.92
CA ILE A 490 -8.18 6.74 16.50
C ILE A 490 -8.21 5.23 16.28
N LEU A 491 -9.05 4.78 15.35
CA LEU A 491 -9.06 3.40 14.86
C LEU A 491 -8.56 3.37 13.42
N PHE A 492 -7.38 2.81 13.20
CA PHE A 492 -6.89 2.51 11.87
C PHE A 492 -7.31 1.10 11.44
N ILE A 493 -8.04 1.01 10.35
CA ILE A 493 -8.22 -0.24 9.63
C ILE A 493 -7.12 -0.29 8.59
N THR A 494 -6.17 -1.22 8.72
CA THR A 494 -5.03 -1.27 7.81
C THR A 494 -4.41 -2.65 7.72
N HIS A 495 -3.71 -2.89 6.61
CA HIS A 495 -2.79 -4.00 6.42
C HIS A 495 -1.32 -3.54 6.46
N ASP A 496 -1.06 -2.27 6.71
CA ASP A 496 0.29 -1.71 6.83
C ASP A 496 0.89 -2.02 8.21
N MET A 497 1.76 -3.03 8.25
CA MET A 497 2.43 -3.46 9.49
C MET A 497 3.40 -2.41 10.01
N HIS A 498 3.96 -1.57 9.13
CA HIS A 498 4.86 -0.49 9.53
C HIS A 498 4.09 0.60 10.29
N LEU A 499 2.90 0.98 9.78
CA LEU A 499 2.01 1.91 10.47
C LEU A 499 1.67 1.40 11.87
N ALA A 500 1.29 0.12 11.96
CA ALA A 500 0.93 -0.48 13.23
C ALA A 500 2.10 -0.43 14.24
N LEU A 501 3.32 -0.80 13.82
CA LEU A 501 4.50 -0.82 14.69
C LEU A 501 4.99 0.58 15.08
N GLU A 502 5.03 1.52 14.14
CA GLU A 502 5.64 2.84 14.35
C GLU A 502 4.72 3.79 15.10
N TYR A 503 3.40 3.70 14.89
CA TYR A 503 2.43 4.69 15.38
C TYR A 503 1.30 4.12 16.23
N GLY A 504 1.05 2.80 16.20
CA GLY A 504 0.00 2.16 16.99
C GLY A 504 0.38 2.05 18.48
N ASP A 505 -0.51 2.46 19.36
CA ASP A 505 -0.40 2.17 20.80
C ASP A 505 -0.86 0.74 21.08
N LYS A 506 -1.90 0.29 20.35
CA LYS A 506 -2.53 -1.03 20.49
C LYS A 506 -2.90 -1.59 19.12
N SER A 507 -2.79 -2.92 18.97
CA SER A 507 -3.28 -3.66 17.80
C SER A 507 -4.32 -4.68 18.19
N ILE A 508 -5.38 -4.75 17.39
CA ILE A 508 -6.46 -5.74 17.46
C ILE A 508 -6.37 -6.58 16.20
N VAL A 509 -6.39 -7.89 16.33
CA VAL A 509 -6.33 -8.81 15.19
C VAL A 509 -7.65 -9.54 15.05
N LEU A 510 -8.32 -9.29 13.93
CA LEU A 510 -9.56 -9.96 13.54
C LEU A 510 -9.21 -11.16 12.65
N TYR A 511 -9.69 -12.34 13.03
CA TYR A 511 -9.54 -13.56 12.28
C TYR A 511 -10.81 -14.38 12.36
N ASP A 512 -11.23 -14.92 11.21
CA ASP A 512 -12.50 -15.63 11.07
C ASP A 512 -13.66 -14.75 11.59
N THR A 513 -14.25 -15.04 12.71
CA THR A 513 -15.38 -14.29 13.27
C THR A 513 -15.05 -13.62 14.62
N SER A 514 -13.80 -13.64 15.06
CA SER A 514 -13.42 -13.23 16.41
C SER A 514 -12.12 -12.42 16.47
N ILE A 515 -11.90 -11.74 17.59
CA ILE A 515 -10.62 -11.12 17.92
C ILE A 515 -9.72 -12.19 18.52
N ILE A 516 -8.59 -12.50 17.85
CA ILE A 516 -7.62 -13.51 18.31
C ILE A 516 -6.46 -12.90 19.10
N ALA A 517 -6.26 -11.58 19.02
CA ALA A 517 -5.25 -10.88 19.80
C ALA A 517 -5.64 -9.41 19.99
N GLU A 518 -5.39 -8.88 21.17
CA GLU A 518 -5.42 -7.47 21.54
C GLU A 518 -4.22 -7.18 22.44
N SER A 519 -3.22 -6.45 21.94
CA SER A 519 -1.98 -6.14 22.68
C SER A 519 -1.22 -5.00 22.00
N THR A 520 -0.01 -4.67 22.49
CA THR A 520 0.90 -3.76 21.78
C THR A 520 1.24 -4.31 20.39
N PRO A 521 1.41 -3.44 19.37
CA PRO A 521 1.72 -3.87 18.01
C PRO A 521 2.94 -4.79 17.94
N THR A 522 3.97 -4.50 18.73
CA THR A 522 5.19 -5.33 18.78
C THR A 522 4.87 -6.76 19.23
N ARG A 523 4.08 -6.95 20.29
CA ARG A 523 3.70 -8.28 20.77
C ARG A 523 2.86 -9.04 19.77
N VAL A 524 1.96 -8.37 19.07
CA VAL A 524 1.10 -8.96 18.04
C VAL A 524 1.94 -9.38 16.82
N LEU A 525 2.73 -8.46 16.26
CA LEU A 525 3.43 -8.68 14.99
C LEU A 525 4.71 -9.51 15.12
N MET A 526 5.24 -9.65 16.34
CA MET A 526 6.36 -10.58 16.61
C MET A 526 5.89 -12.00 17.00
N ASN A 527 4.59 -12.23 17.10
CA ASN A 527 4.02 -13.55 17.32
C ASN A 527 3.72 -14.25 16.00
N CYS A 528 4.56 -15.22 15.62
CA CYS A 528 4.46 -15.93 14.34
C CYS A 528 3.11 -16.65 14.13
N ASP A 529 2.49 -17.17 15.21
CA ASP A 529 1.22 -17.90 15.10
C ASP A 529 0.06 -16.96 14.79
N ILE A 530 0.03 -15.80 15.43
CA ILE A 530 -0.97 -14.74 15.15
C ILE A 530 -0.79 -14.24 13.72
N VAL A 531 0.45 -13.91 13.32
CA VAL A 531 0.79 -13.40 12.01
C VAL A 531 0.36 -14.37 10.90
N LYS A 532 0.66 -15.66 11.04
CA LYS A 532 0.27 -16.70 10.08
C LYS A 532 -1.25 -16.88 10.00
N LYS A 533 -1.93 -17.02 11.16
CA LYS A 533 -3.40 -17.19 11.19
C LYS A 533 -4.13 -16.03 10.54
N ALA A 534 -3.73 -14.80 10.84
CA ALA A 534 -4.39 -13.60 10.33
C ALA A 534 -3.96 -13.21 8.92
N SER A 535 -3.17 -14.03 8.21
CA SER A 535 -2.63 -13.72 6.87
C SER A 535 -1.84 -12.41 6.83
N LEU A 536 -1.18 -12.08 7.94
CA LEU A 536 -0.26 -10.96 8.04
C LEU A 536 1.13 -11.41 7.58
N ARG A 537 2.00 -10.47 7.27
CA ARG A 537 3.39 -10.75 6.90
C ARG A 537 4.29 -10.72 8.13
N GLU A 538 5.26 -11.64 8.18
CA GLU A 538 6.32 -11.52 9.16
C GLU A 538 7.16 -10.26 8.88
N HIS A 539 7.32 -9.44 9.90
CA HIS A 539 8.14 -8.25 9.80
C HIS A 539 9.64 -8.60 9.67
N SER A 540 10.41 -7.81 8.91
CA SER A 540 11.84 -8.08 8.67
C SER A 540 12.66 -8.14 9.97
N LEU A 541 12.32 -7.36 10.99
CA LEU A 541 12.96 -7.45 12.31
C LEU A 541 12.73 -8.81 12.99
N SER A 542 11.57 -9.46 12.79
CA SER A 542 11.32 -10.82 13.24
C SER A 542 12.23 -11.81 12.52
N ASN A 543 12.41 -11.65 11.21
CA ASN A 543 13.32 -12.47 10.44
C ASN A 543 14.79 -12.30 10.90
N ILE A 544 15.22 -11.07 11.16
CA ILE A 544 16.55 -10.76 11.72
C ILE A 544 16.74 -11.47 13.08
N SER A 545 15.74 -11.37 13.95
CA SER A 545 15.79 -11.99 15.27
C SER A 545 15.97 -13.50 15.20
N LYS A 546 15.23 -14.17 14.28
CA LYS A 546 15.40 -15.60 14.00
C LYS A 546 16.79 -15.93 13.45
N LEU A 547 17.31 -15.11 12.53
CA LEU A 547 18.64 -15.28 11.94
C LEU A 547 19.76 -15.17 12.96
N LEU A 548 19.60 -14.33 13.98
CA LEU A 548 20.59 -14.08 15.04
C LEU A 548 20.30 -14.84 16.33
N ASN A 549 19.19 -15.59 16.41
CA ASN A 549 18.72 -16.29 17.62
C ASN A 549 18.57 -15.36 18.83
N ILE A 550 17.94 -14.19 18.64
CA ILE A 550 17.68 -13.18 19.66
C ILE A 550 16.17 -12.93 19.82
N SER A 551 15.78 -12.25 20.90
CA SER A 551 14.37 -11.91 21.15
C SER A 551 13.87 -10.90 20.11
N SER A 552 12.85 -11.28 19.32
CA SER A 552 12.21 -10.39 18.35
C SER A 552 11.50 -9.21 19.01
N LEU A 553 10.90 -9.43 20.18
CA LEU A 553 10.25 -8.39 20.96
C LEU A 553 11.28 -7.34 21.41
N GLU A 554 12.39 -7.78 22.01
CA GLU A 554 13.42 -6.89 22.52
C GLU A 554 14.10 -6.08 21.39
N LEU A 555 14.45 -6.73 20.29
CA LEU A 555 15.05 -6.06 19.14
C LEU A 555 14.12 -4.97 18.61
N THR A 556 12.83 -5.29 18.41
CA THR A 556 11.87 -4.37 17.82
C THR A 556 11.56 -3.20 18.76
N GLU A 557 11.33 -3.43 20.05
CA GLU A 557 11.11 -2.37 21.02
C GLU A 557 12.28 -1.38 21.09
N ARG A 558 13.51 -1.89 21.06
CA ARG A 558 14.72 -1.03 21.04
C ARG A 558 14.86 -0.24 19.75
N TYR A 559 14.68 -0.93 18.64
CA TYR A 559 14.75 -0.30 17.32
C TYR A 559 13.77 0.87 17.23
N LEU A 560 12.50 0.67 17.60
CA LEU A 560 11.47 1.70 17.59
C LEU A 560 11.77 2.86 18.57
N ALA A 561 12.33 2.55 19.74
CA ALA A 561 12.69 3.57 20.74
C ALA A 561 13.81 4.50 20.24
N GLU A 562 14.81 3.96 19.53
CA GLU A 562 15.93 4.78 18.98
C GLU A 562 15.52 5.50 17.69
N GLU A 563 14.68 4.88 16.85
CA GLU A 563 14.15 5.50 15.64
C GLU A 563 13.22 6.68 15.95
N GLY A 564 12.33 6.53 16.94
CA GLY A 564 11.47 7.61 17.42
C GLY A 564 12.25 8.85 17.87
N ARG A 565 13.43 8.67 18.48
CA ARG A 565 14.30 9.80 18.87
C ARG A 565 14.94 10.55 17.70
N GLN A 566 15.08 9.92 16.54
CA GLN A 566 15.65 10.59 15.35
C GLN A 566 14.63 11.51 14.66
N TYR A 567 13.33 11.35 14.96
CA TYR A 567 12.25 12.12 14.35
C TYR A 567 11.57 13.12 15.32
N GLU A 568 11.95 13.13 16.61
CA GLU A 568 11.65 14.20 17.57
C GLU A 568 12.64 15.36 17.44
#